data_7e4bd58faf5011f60f1c29b0632dab47
#
_entry.id   7e4bd58faf5011f60f1c29b0632dab47
#
_cell.length_a   1.000
_cell.length_b   1.000
_cell.length_c   1.000
_cell.angle_alpha   90.00
_cell.angle_beta   90.00
_cell.angle_gamma   90.00
#
_symmetry.space_group_name_H-M   'P 1'
#
loop_
_entity.id
_entity.type
_entity.pdbx_description
1 polymer ?
#
loop_
_entity_poly.entity_id
_entity_poly.type
_entity_poly.pdbx_seq_one_letter_code
_entity_poly.pdbx_strand_id
1 'polypeptide(L)'
;MFAHKIMDALKNLDFITDMYSLNDNTVCVDSNSVNFAVANKFNGEMVLNFFLGTKHLFDKFYDVSDVDTMIDEIQNHYLVLA
;
A
#
# COMPACT_ATOMS: atom_id res chain seq x y z
N MET A 1 -5.27 3.81 -15.00
CA MET A 1 -6.16 3.23 -14.00
C MET A 1 -5.50 3.25 -12.64
N PHE A 2 -6.28 3.25 -11.58
CA PHE A 2 -5.75 3.44 -10.22
C PHE A 2 -4.69 2.40 -9.83
N ALA A 3 -4.99 1.11 -10.02
CA ALA A 3 -4.07 0.05 -9.63
C ALA A 3 -2.71 0.17 -10.32
N HIS A 4 -2.68 0.44 -11.62
CA HIS A 4 -1.42 0.62 -12.36
C HIS A 4 -0.60 1.79 -11.83
N LYS A 5 -1.26 2.89 -11.49
CA LYS A 5 -0.60 4.08 -10.93
C LYS A 5 0.07 3.74 -9.59
N ILE A 6 -0.63 3.04 -8.73
CA ILE A 6 -0.10 2.66 -7.40
C ILE A 6 1.01 1.63 -7.54
N MET A 7 0.83 0.60 -8.38
CA MET A 7 1.87 -0.41 -8.60
C MET A 7 3.14 0.22 -9.16
N ASP A 8 3.00 1.15 -10.10
CA ASP A 8 4.13 1.84 -10.69
C ASP A 8 4.89 2.68 -9.66
N ALA A 9 4.17 3.30 -8.74
CA ALA A 9 4.78 4.08 -7.67
C ALA A 9 5.48 3.18 -6.64
N LEU A 10 4.94 1.98 -6.36
CA LEU A 10 5.47 1.08 -5.35
C LEU A 10 6.62 0.20 -5.85
N LYS A 11 6.76 0.01 -7.15
CA LYS A 11 7.72 -0.95 -7.72
C LYS A 11 9.18 -0.66 -7.35
N ASN A 12 9.49 0.55 -6.93
CA ASN A 12 10.85 0.95 -6.56
C ASN A 12 11.20 0.67 -5.10
N LEU A 13 10.26 0.14 -4.31
CA LEU A 13 10.52 -0.21 -2.92
C LEU A 13 11.22 -1.58 -2.85
N ASP A 14 12.42 -1.62 -2.27
CA ASP A 14 13.28 -2.80 -2.30
C ASP A 14 12.72 -3.98 -1.50
N PHE A 15 11.91 -3.71 -0.49
CA PHE A 15 11.45 -4.75 0.44
C PHE A 15 10.24 -5.54 -0.07
N ILE A 16 9.64 -5.12 -1.16
CA ILE A 16 8.45 -5.80 -1.71
C ILE A 16 8.87 -7.11 -2.35
N THR A 17 8.26 -8.22 -1.92
CA THR A 17 8.52 -9.55 -2.46
C THR A 17 7.49 -9.95 -3.50
N ASP A 18 6.26 -9.45 -3.39
CA ASP A 18 5.20 -9.72 -4.35
C ASP A 18 4.20 -8.56 -4.37
N MET A 19 3.66 -8.26 -5.53
CA MET A 19 2.69 -7.19 -5.70
C MET A 19 1.75 -7.55 -6.85
N TYR A 20 0.45 -7.45 -6.60
CA TYR A 20 -0.56 -7.74 -7.62
C TYR A 20 -1.80 -6.87 -7.44
N SER A 21 -2.52 -6.67 -8.53
CA SER A 21 -3.81 -5.98 -8.46
C SER A 21 -4.92 -7.00 -8.28
N LEU A 22 -5.72 -6.84 -7.24
CA LEU A 22 -6.90 -7.66 -7.02
C LEU A 22 -7.99 -7.31 -8.06
N ASN A 23 -8.09 -6.03 -8.39
CA ASN A 23 -8.93 -5.49 -9.44
C ASN A 23 -8.35 -4.13 -9.86
N ASP A 24 -9.06 -3.37 -10.72
CA ASP A 24 -8.58 -2.09 -11.23
C ASP A 24 -8.37 -1.04 -10.14
N ASN A 25 -8.89 -1.26 -8.95
CA ASN A 25 -8.94 -0.27 -7.87
C ASN A 25 -8.32 -0.74 -6.56
N THR A 26 -7.68 -1.91 -6.54
CA THR A 26 -7.08 -2.46 -5.32
C THR A 26 -5.76 -3.15 -5.64
N VAL A 27 -4.72 -2.77 -4.91
CA VAL A 27 -3.37 -3.36 -5.03
C VAL A 27 -3.04 -4.05 -3.72
N CYS A 28 -2.55 -5.28 -3.79
CA CYS A 28 -2.09 -6.05 -2.64
C CYS A 28 -0.58 -6.24 -2.72
N VAL A 29 0.10 -6.09 -1.59
CA VAL A 29 1.56 -6.15 -1.51
C VAL A 29 1.99 -7.05 -0.36
N ASP A 30 2.92 -7.96 -0.66
CA ASP A 30 3.56 -8.83 0.33
C ASP A 30 5.03 -8.45 0.47
N SER A 31 5.52 -8.46 1.71
CA SER A 31 6.94 -8.26 1.99
C SER A 31 7.28 -9.03 3.26
N ASN A 32 7.75 -10.26 3.12
CA ASN A 32 8.03 -11.15 4.26
C ASN A 32 6.83 -11.22 5.22
N SER A 33 6.95 -10.64 6.43
CA SER A 33 5.89 -10.68 7.43
C SER A 33 4.96 -9.47 7.38
N VAL A 34 5.29 -8.45 6.59
CA VAL A 34 4.52 -7.21 6.52
C VAL A 34 3.75 -7.18 5.20
N ASN A 35 2.44 -7.03 5.28
CA ASN A 35 1.56 -7.01 4.11
C ASN A 35 0.70 -5.76 4.15
N PHE A 36 0.37 -5.22 3.00
CA PHE A 36 -0.56 -4.09 2.94
C PHE A 36 -1.34 -4.10 1.64
N ALA A 37 -2.45 -3.36 1.65
CA ALA A 37 -3.28 -3.15 0.48
C ALA A 37 -3.62 -1.67 0.33
N VAL A 38 -3.74 -1.22 -0.89
CA VAL A 38 -4.17 0.15 -1.20
C VAL A 38 -5.40 0.07 -2.08
N ALA A 39 -6.49 0.68 -1.64
CA ALA A 39 -7.77 0.65 -2.35
C ALA A 39 -8.29 2.05 -2.62
N ASN A 40 -8.81 2.25 -3.83
CA ASN A 40 -9.48 3.48 -4.23
C ASN A 40 -10.86 3.54 -3.57
N LYS A 41 -11.18 4.64 -2.89
CA LYS A 41 -12.48 4.83 -2.24
C LYS A 41 -13.47 5.61 -3.10
N PHE A 42 -13.09 6.01 -4.32
CA PHE A 42 -13.98 6.67 -5.31
C PHE A 42 -14.51 8.05 -4.89
N ASN A 43 -13.94 8.64 -3.85
CA ASN A 43 -14.32 9.98 -3.37
C ASN A 43 -13.13 10.94 -3.32
N GLY A 44 -12.09 10.65 -4.11
CA GLY A 44 -10.84 11.41 -4.08
C GLY A 44 -9.87 10.91 -3.03
N GLU A 45 -10.24 9.87 -2.28
CA GLU A 45 -9.39 9.26 -1.25
C GLU A 45 -9.02 7.83 -1.59
N MET A 46 -7.91 7.37 -1.02
CA MET A 46 -7.49 5.97 -1.04
C MET A 46 -7.22 5.53 0.39
N VAL A 47 -7.36 4.24 0.66
CA VAL A 47 -7.10 3.67 1.99
C VAL A 47 -5.91 2.73 1.93
N LEU A 48 -5.04 2.84 2.91
CA LEU A 48 -3.94 1.90 3.15
C LEU A 48 -4.34 1.01 4.32
N ASN A 49 -4.44 -0.31 4.07
CA ASN A 49 -4.68 -1.32 5.09
C ASN A 49 -3.35 -2.01 5.37
N PHE A 50 -2.87 -1.96 6.59
CA PHE A 50 -1.55 -2.48 6.96
C PHE A 50 -1.65 -3.65 7.91
N PHE A 51 -0.90 -4.73 7.62
CA PHE A 51 -0.96 -5.99 8.38
C PHE A 51 0.43 -6.47 8.75
N LEU A 52 0.53 -7.15 9.89
CA LEU A 52 1.71 -7.90 10.28
C LEU A 52 1.31 -9.38 10.31
N GLY A 53 1.67 -10.12 9.25
CA GLY A 53 1.17 -11.47 9.06
C GLY A 53 -0.34 -11.45 8.81
N THR A 54 -1.09 -12.11 9.67
CA THR A 54 -2.56 -12.12 9.62
C THR A 54 -3.20 -11.05 10.51
N LYS A 55 -2.39 -10.32 11.28
CA LYS A 55 -2.89 -9.33 12.22
C LYS A 55 -3.05 -7.98 11.54
N HIS A 56 -4.27 -7.45 11.52
CA HIS A 56 -4.54 -6.09 11.06
C HIS A 56 -3.99 -5.08 12.07
N LEU A 57 -3.18 -4.13 11.61
CA LEU A 57 -2.56 -3.11 12.45
C LEU A 57 -3.32 -1.79 12.41
N PHE A 58 -3.55 -1.25 11.21
CA PHE A 58 -4.26 0.02 11.07
C PHE A 58 -4.76 0.21 9.63
N ASP A 59 -5.70 1.13 9.48
CA ASP A 59 -6.13 1.68 8.21
C ASP A 59 -5.83 3.18 8.23
N LYS A 60 -5.34 3.70 7.12
CA LYS A 60 -5.08 5.13 7.00
C LYS A 60 -5.57 5.63 5.65
N PHE A 61 -6.21 6.79 5.64
CA PHE A 61 -6.75 7.40 4.44
C PHE A 61 -5.84 8.51 3.94
N TYR A 62 -5.70 8.59 2.62
CA TYR A 62 -4.90 9.61 1.95
C TYR A 62 -5.70 10.15 0.78
N ASP A 63 -5.45 11.41 0.40
CA ASP A 63 -5.90 11.91 -0.88
C ASP A 63 -5.22 11.13 -2.00
N VAL A 64 -5.92 10.85 -3.10
CA VAL A 64 -5.34 10.08 -4.21
C VAL A 64 -4.15 10.78 -4.87
N SER A 65 -3.99 12.08 -4.63
CA SER A 65 -2.83 12.85 -5.11
C SER A 65 -1.60 12.72 -4.20
N ASP A 66 -1.76 12.21 -2.97
CA ASP A 66 -0.70 12.13 -1.96
C ASP A 66 0.03 10.78 -1.95
N VAL A 67 0.28 10.22 -3.13
CA VAL A 67 0.96 8.93 -3.26
C VAL A 67 2.34 8.96 -2.62
N ASP A 68 3.10 10.04 -2.80
CA ASP A 68 4.45 10.15 -2.24
C ASP A 68 4.45 10.13 -0.72
N THR A 69 3.50 10.83 -0.10
CA THR A 69 3.34 10.83 1.36
C THR A 69 3.01 9.42 1.87
N MET A 70 2.10 8.74 1.18
CA MET A 70 1.73 7.36 1.54
C MET A 70 2.95 6.43 1.45
N ILE A 71 3.75 6.54 0.39
CA ILE A 71 4.93 5.71 0.20
C ILE A 71 5.96 5.95 1.31
N ASP A 72 6.19 7.21 1.69
CA ASP A 72 7.10 7.55 2.79
C ASP A 72 6.65 6.90 4.10
N GLU A 73 5.36 6.95 4.39
CA GLU A 73 4.82 6.33 5.60
C GLU A 73 4.90 4.81 5.55
N ILE A 74 4.67 4.20 4.40
CA ILE A 74 4.85 2.75 4.23
C ILE A 74 6.30 2.36 4.56
N GLN A 75 7.27 3.08 4.02
CA GLN A 75 8.68 2.81 4.30
C GLN A 75 9.00 2.93 5.77
N ASN A 76 8.50 3.98 6.43
CA ASN A 76 8.74 4.21 7.85
C ASN A 76 8.14 3.08 8.71
N HIS A 77 6.92 2.65 8.41
CA HIS A 77 6.29 1.54 9.12
C HIS A 77 7.05 0.24 8.90
N TYR A 78 7.50 -0.02 7.68
CA TYR A 78 8.29 -1.22 7.39
C TYR A 78 9.58 -1.24 8.20
N LEU A 79 10.31 -0.12 8.25
CA LEU A 79 11.57 -0.03 8.98
C LEU A 79 11.40 -0.27 10.49
N VAL A 80 10.26 0.12 11.04
CA VAL A 80 9.95 -0.09 12.46
C VAL A 80 9.55 -1.54 12.75
N LEU A 81 8.78 -2.16 11.83
CA LEU A 81 8.23 -3.50 12.04
C LEU A 81 9.14 -4.63 11.57
N ALA A 82 10.01 -4.35 10.65
CA ALA A 82 10.97 -5.32 10.16
C ALA A 82 12.22 -5.32 11.02
#